data_d1022910dba41c350ee38015fa5ef76f
#
_entry.id   d1022910dba41c350ee38015fa5ef76f
#
_cell.length_a   1.000
_cell.length_b   1.000
_cell.length_c   1.000
_cell.angle_alpha   90.00
_cell.angle_beta   90.00
_cell.angle_gamma   90.00
#
_symmetry.space_group_name_H-M   'P 1'
#
loop_
_entity.id
_entity.type
_entity.pdbx_description
1 polymer ?
#
loop_
_entity_poly.entity_id
_entity_poly.type
_entity_poly.pdbx_seq_one_letter_code
_entity_poly.pdbx_strand_id
1 'polypeptide(L)'
;MPDPLTREDLQQFIDANAITATILPLDAHTATVEDAARVLGVDTIQIIKSLLFLVDGEPLLVINNGTARVDRKQLAGHLGVGRKRVKFASADQALALTGYVVGSMPPFGHRLPLKTLVDPAVTALDTVYGGGGALDAMLRLTAAELLRVTGAEVAAIAEQE
;
A
#
# COMPACT_ATOMS: atom_id res chain seq x y z
N MET A 1 -12.67 -11.57 -17.47
CA MET A 1 -12.00 -10.76 -16.40
C MET A 1 -11.50 -9.46 -16.99
N PRO A 2 -11.76 -8.33 -16.33
CA PRO A 2 -11.14 -7.08 -16.78
C PRO A 2 -9.61 -7.19 -16.70
N ASP A 3 -8.93 -6.49 -17.58
CA ASP A 3 -7.48 -6.42 -17.54
C ASP A 3 -7.01 -5.75 -16.24
N PRO A 4 -5.83 -6.11 -15.71
CA PRO A 4 -5.26 -5.41 -14.57
C PRO A 4 -5.09 -3.92 -14.86
N LEU A 5 -5.23 -3.11 -13.81
CA LEU A 5 -4.88 -1.70 -13.89
C LEU A 5 -3.36 -1.55 -14.04
N THR A 6 -2.93 -0.46 -14.66
CA THR A 6 -1.54 -0.21 -15.04
C THR A 6 -1.04 1.07 -14.37
N ARG A 7 0.28 1.35 -14.53
CA ARG A 7 0.82 2.63 -14.06
C ARG A 7 0.21 3.82 -14.80
N GLU A 8 -0.25 3.62 -16.02
CA GLU A 8 -0.95 4.66 -16.78
C GLU A 8 -2.31 4.98 -16.14
N ASP A 9 -3.01 3.95 -15.67
CA ASP A 9 -4.25 4.14 -14.90
C ASP A 9 -3.98 4.88 -13.60
N LEU A 10 -2.89 4.55 -12.90
CA LEU A 10 -2.49 5.23 -11.69
C LEU A 10 -2.16 6.70 -11.98
N GLN A 11 -1.44 6.98 -13.08
CA GLN A 11 -1.12 8.35 -13.48
C GLN A 11 -2.39 9.16 -13.76
N GLN A 12 -3.36 8.55 -14.42
CA GLN A 12 -4.65 9.22 -14.67
C GLN A 12 -5.36 9.55 -13.38
N PHE A 13 -5.34 8.66 -12.40
CA PHE A 13 -5.92 8.91 -11.08
C PHE A 13 -5.21 10.06 -10.38
N ILE A 14 -3.89 10.09 -10.43
CA ILE A 14 -3.07 11.16 -9.86
C ILE A 14 -3.45 12.50 -10.47
N ASP A 15 -3.52 12.56 -11.80
CA ASP A 15 -3.83 13.79 -12.54
C ASP A 15 -5.28 14.25 -12.27
N ALA A 16 -6.22 13.32 -12.30
CA ALA A 16 -7.64 13.64 -12.11
C ALA A 16 -7.97 14.15 -10.71
N ASN A 17 -7.17 13.79 -9.72
CA ASN A 17 -7.40 14.14 -8.33
C ASN A 17 -6.39 15.17 -7.78
N ALA A 18 -5.60 15.79 -8.66
CA ALA A 18 -4.60 16.80 -8.31
C ALA A 18 -3.67 16.32 -7.19
N ILE A 19 -3.18 15.09 -7.31
CA ILE A 19 -2.31 14.48 -6.30
C ILE A 19 -0.86 14.85 -6.58
N THR A 20 -0.13 15.22 -5.54
CA THR A 20 1.31 15.49 -5.63
C THR A 20 2.08 14.19 -5.38
N ALA A 21 2.26 13.42 -6.43
CA ALA A 21 2.99 12.15 -6.40
C ALA A 21 3.61 11.90 -7.76
N THR A 22 4.73 11.18 -7.78
CA THR A 22 5.48 10.90 -9.02
C THR A 22 5.68 9.40 -9.17
N ILE A 23 5.33 8.87 -10.33
CA ILE A 23 5.64 7.48 -10.67
C ILE A 23 7.04 7.44 -11.25
N LEU A 24 7.90 6.63 -10.63
CA LEU A 24 9.30 6.46 -11.02
C LEU A 24 9.44 5.13 -11.75
N PRO A 25 9.67 5.11 -13.07
CA PRO A 25 10.01 3.88 -13.75
C PRO A 25 11.41 3.44 -13.33
N LEU A 26 11.58 2.14 -13.11
CA LEU A 26 12.86 1.55 -12.68
C LEU A 26 13.38 0.61 -13.77
N ASP A 27 14.70 0.50 -13.87
CA ASP A 27 15.34 -0.40 -14.84
C ASP A 27 15.29 -1.87 -14.39
N ALA A 28 14.92 -2.13 -13.14
CA ALA A 28 14.90 -3.46 -12.57
C ALA A 28 13.58 -3.73 -11.85
N HIS A 29 13.19 -5.00 -11.85
CA HIS A 29 12.07 -5.49 -11.07
C HIS A 29 12.47 -5.52 -9.59
N THR A 30 11.66 -4.87 -8.72
CA THR A 30 11.95 -4.78 -7.29
C THR A 30 10.99 -5.70 -6.52
N ALA A 31 11.42 -6.94 -6.30
CA ALA A 31 10.59 -7.97 -5.66
C ALA A 31 10.49 -7.81 -4.14
N THR A 32 11.46 -7.16 -3.50
CA THR A 32 11.52 -7.00 -2.05
C THR A 32 11.69 -5.55 -1.65
N VAL A 33 11.40 -5.26 -0.37
CA VAL A 33 11.64 -3.93 0.22
C VAL A 33 13.13 -3.55 0.11
N GLU A 34 14.03 -4.51 0.37
CA GLU A 34 15.46 -4.28 0.30
C GLU A 34 15.91 -3.96 -1.13
N ASP A 35 15.38 -4.66 -2.13
CA ASP A 35 15.67 -4.40 -3.54
C ASP A 35 15.19 -3.01 -3.95
N ALA A 36 13.96 -2.64 -3.57
CA ALA A 36 13.41 -1.32 -3.87
C ALA A 36 14.25 -0.21 -3.25
N ALA A 37 14.62 -0.36 -1.98
CA ALA A 37 15.43 0.64 -1.28
C ALA A 37 16.80 0.79 -1.94
N ARG A 38 17.42 -0.32 -2.32
CA ARG A 38 18.73 -0.32 -2.99
C ARG A 38 18.67 0.39 -4.34
N VAL A 39 17.69 0.07 -5.15
CA VAL A 39 17.54 0.65 -6.50
C VAL A 39 17.24 2.15 -6.40
N LEU A 40 16.42 2.56 -5.44
CA LEU A 40 16.07 3.96 -5.23
C LEU A 40 17.13 4.75 -4.46
N GLY A 41 18.06 4.07 -3.79
CA GLY A 41 19.07 4.73 -2.98
C GLY A 41 18.52 5.33 -1.69
N VAL A 42 17.53 4.67 -1.07
CA VAL A 42 16.87 5.15 0.14
C VAL A 42 16.89 4.08 1.22
N ASP A 43 16.51 4.46 2.44
CA ASP A 43 16.38 3.51 3.55
C ASP A 43 15.15 2.62 3.35
N THR A 44 15.26 1.38 3.84
CA THR A 44 14.12 0.43 3.80
C THR A 44 12.90 0.97 4.52
N ILE A 45 13.07 1.77 5.57
CA ILE A 45 11.93 2.35 6.31
C ILE A 45 11.10 3.31 5.46
N GLN A 46 11.66 3.85 4.37
CA GLN A 46 10.94 4.75 3.46
C GLN A 46 10.09 4.00 2.44
N ILE A 47 10.22 2.67 2.36
CA ILE A 47 9.40 1.85 1.47
C ILE A 47 8.12 1.46 2.20
N ILE A 48 6.98 1.83 1.64
CA ILE A 48 5.68 1.45 2.18
C ILE A 48 5.11 0.25 1.42
N LYS A 49 4.32 -0.54 2.12
CA LYS A 49 3.63 -1.71 1.58
C LYS A 49 2.13 -1.51 1.76
N SER A 50 1.38 -1.77 0.70
CA SER A 50 -0.08 -1.72 0.71
C SER A 50 -0.59 -3.16 0.68
N LEU A 51 -1.18 -3.61 1.78
CA LEU A 51 -1.61 -5.00 1.97
C LEU A 51 -3.12 -5.04 2.11
N LEU A 52 -3.75 -5.92 1.36
CA LEU A 52 -5.21 -6.07 1.40
C LEU A 52 -5.59 -7.19 2.37
N PHE A 53 -6.44 -6.85 3.32
CA PHE A 53 -7.06 -7.80 4.24
C PHE A 53 -8.56 -7.87 3.97
N LEU A 54 -9.14 -9.01 4.32
CA LEU A 54 -10.60 -9.17 4.34
C LEU A 54 -11.01 -9.38 5.79
N VAL A 55 -11.89 -8.51 6.27
CA VAL A 55 -12.43 -8.57 7.62
C VAL A 55 -13.90 -8.90 7.49
N ASP A 56 -14.28 -10.13 7.83
CA ASP A 56 -15.62 -10.67 7.56
C ASP A 56 -16.03 -10.49 6.10
N GLY A 57 -15.07 -10.67 5.18
CA GLY A 57 -15.29 -10.50 3.75
C GLY A 57 -15.20 -9.08 3.23
N GLU A 58 -15.09 -8.07 4.11
CA GLU A 58 -14.99 -6.67 3.70
C GLU A 58 -13.53 -6.28 3.49
N PRO A 59 -13.19 -5.64 2.37
CA PRO A 59 -11.81 -5.29 2.08
C PRO A 59 -11.32 -4.14 2.95
N LEU A 60 -10.08 -4.27 3.42
CA LEU A 60 -9.39 -3.26 4.22
C LEU A 60 -7.95 -3.17 3.73
N LEU A 61 -7.52 -1.98 3.32
CA LEU A 61 -6.14 -1.75 2.94
C LEU A 61 -5.35 -1.33 4.17
N VAL A 62 -4.20 -1.97 4.38
CA VAL A 62 -3.33 -1.68 5.52
C VAL A 62 -1.97 -1.30 4.99
N ILE A 63 -1.48 -0.14 5.39
CA ILE A 63 -0.19 0.38 4.93
C ILE A 63 0.79 0.44 6.10
N ASN A 64 1.90 -0.27 5.96
CA ASN A 64 3.03 -0.19 6.87
C ASN A 64 4.30 0.01 6.07
N ASN A 65 5.46 0.08 6.73
CA ASN A 65 6.70 0.43 6.06
C ASN A 65 7.85 -0.50 6.46
N GLY A 66 8.88 -0.48 5.64
CA GLY A 66 10.10 -1.24 5.87
C GLY A 66 9.85 -2.74 5.84
N THR A 67 10.61 -3.47 6.64
CA THR A 67 10.53 -4.91 6.75
C THR A 67 9.57 -5.39 7.83
N ALA A 68 8.93 -4.46 8.55
CA ALA A 68 7.95 -4.80 9.59
C ALA A 68 6.75 -5.51 8.99
N ARG A 69 6.21 -6.46 9.71
CA ARG A 69 5.00 -7.19 9.33
C ARG A 69 3.78 -6.62 10.05
N VAL A 70 2.61 -6.79 9.45
CA VAL A 70 1.36 -6.44 10.11
C VAL A 70 1.07 -7.47 11.20
N ASP A 71 0.80 -6.98 12.41
CA ASP A 71 0.39 -7.81 13.53
C ASP A 71 -1.14 -7.96 13.48
N ARG A 72 -1.60 -9.15 13.08
CA ARG A 72 -3.04 -9.40 12.92
C ARG A 72 -3.80 -9.31 14.24
N LYS A 73 -3.14 -9.60 15.35
CA LYS A 73 -3.76 -9.47 16.69
C LYS A 73 -4.02 -8.00 17.02
N GLN A 74 -3.03 -7.14 16.77
CA GLN A 74 -3.20 -5.69 16.95
C GLN A 74 -4.26 -5.14 16.01
N LEU A 75 -4.24 -5.57 14.75
CA LEU A 75 -5.23 -5.15 13.77
C LEU A 75 -6.64 -5.54 14.21
N ALA A 76 -6.83 -6.79 14.60
CA ALA A 76 -8.13 -7.26 15.08
C ALA A 76 -8.59 -6.49 16.33
N GLY A 77 -7.66 -6.22 17.26
CA GLY A 77 -7.96 -5.44 18.46
C GLY A 77 -8.42 -4.04 18.12
N HIS A 78 -7.75 -3.37 17.19
CA HIS A 78 -8.13 -2.03 16.72
C HIS A 78 -9.54 -2.03 16.09
N LEU A 79 -9.85 -3.08 15.33
CA LEU A 79 -11.15 -3.20 14.66
C LEU A 79 -12.27 -3.72 15.58
N GLY A 80 -11.93 -4.19 16.78
CA GLY A 80 -12.91 -4.74 17.71
C GLY A 80 -13.47 -6.09 17.27
N VAL A 81 -12.71 -6.89 16.54
CA VAL A 81 -13.13 -8.21 16.06
C VAL A 81 -12.18 -9.31 16.53
N GLY A 82 -12.62 -10.55 16.41
CA GLY A 82 -11.76 -11.70 16.67
C GLY A 82 -10.70 -11.85 15.58
N ARG A 83 -9.50 -12.29 15.98
CA ARG A 83 -8.38 -12.44 15.06
C ARG A 83 -8.69 -13.33 13.84
N LYS A 84 -9.52 -14.35 14.04
CA LYS A 84 -9.91 -15.27 12.96
C LYS A 84 -10.74 -14.63 11.85
N ARG A 85 -11.34 -13.46 12.15
CA ARG A 85 -12.15 -12.73 11.17
C ARG A 85 -11.30 -11.85 10.27
N VAL A 86 -10.02 -11.66 10.60
CA VAL A 86 -9.05 -10.89 9.82
C VAL A 86 -8.21 -11.84 8.99
N LYS A 87 -8.40 -11.82 7.69
CA LYS A 87 -7.70 -12.72 6.76
C LYS A 87 -6.92 -11.91 5.72
N PHE A 88 -5.73 -12.36 5.39
CA PHE A 88 -4.96 -11.79 4.30
C PHE A 88 -5.65 -12.17 2.98
N ALA A 89 -5.88 -11.21 2.10
CA ALA A 89 -6.46 -11.49 0.79
C ALA A 89 -5.48 -12.29 -0.07
N SER A 90 -6.01 -13.22 -0.85
CA SER A 90 -5.21 -13.92 -1.85
C SER A 90 -4.84 -12.97 -2.99
N ALA A 91 -3.85 -13.36 -3.81
CA ALA A 91 -3.47 -12.59 -4.99
C ALA A 91 -4.66 -12.36 -5.92
N ASP A 92 -5.49 -13.38 -6.13
CA ASP A 92 -6.69 -13.29 -6.98
C ASP A 92 -7.72 -12.33 -6.38
N GLN A 93 -7.95 -12.41 -5.07
CA GLN A 93 -8.88 -11.49 -4.39
C GLN A 93 -8.37 -10.05 -4.45
N ALA A 94 -7.07 -9.85 -4.23
CA ALA A 94 -6.47 -8.52 -4.31
C ALA A 94 -6.63 -7.95 -5.72
N LEU A 95 -6.34 -8.73 -6.76
CA LEU A 95 -6.51 -8.29 -8.14
C LEU A 95 -7.97 -7.95 -8.46
N ALA A 96 -8.90 -8.80 -8.04
CA ALA A 96 -10.33 -8.58 -8.31
C ALA A 96 -10.86 -7.31 -7.64
N LEU A 97 -10.43 -7.03 -6.41
CA LEU A 97 -10.94 -5.90 -5.62
C LEU A 97 -10.22 -4.59 -5.93
N THR A 98 -8.91 -4.64 -6.14
CA THR A 98 -8.11 -3.41 -6.34
C THR A 98 -7.83 -3.11 -7.80
N GLY A 99 -7.81 -4.13 -8.65
CA GLY A 99 -7.40 -4.01 -10.04
C GLY A 99 -5.91 -4.17 -10.28
N TYR A 100 -5.10 -4.25 -9.24
CA TYR A 100 -3.64 -4.33 -9.36
C TYR A 100 -3.12 -5.71 -8.97
N VAL A 101 -2.12 -6.19 -9.71
CA VAL A 101 -1.41 -7.41 -9.33
C VAL A 101 -0.58 -7.18 -8.08
N VAL A 102 -0.43 -8.23 -7.27
CA VAL A 102 0.43 -8.18 -6.09
C VAL A 102 1.86 -7.84 -6.51
N GLY A 103 2.51 -6.93 -5.79
CA GLY A 103 3.84 -6.42 -6.13
C GLY A 103 3.81 -5.10 -6.88
N SER A 104 2.66 -4.71 -7.46
CA SER A 104 2.50 -3.41 -8.12
C SER A 104 1.53 -2.49 -7.38
N MET A 105 0.94 -2.96 -6.28
CA MET A 105 -0.16 -2.30 -5.56
C MET A 105 0.21 -0.90 -5.09
N PRO A 106 -0.44 0.15 -5.64
CA PRO A 106 -0.30 1.50 -5.09
C PRO A 106 -1.16 1.66 -3.83
N PRO A 107 -0.92 2.73 -3.04
CA PRO A 107 -1.70 2.98 -1.83
C PRO A 107 -3.08 3.59 -2.09
N PHE A 108 -3.40 3.94 -3.33
CA PHE A 108 -4.68 4.53 -3.74
C PHE A 108 -4.91 4.29 -5.23
N GLY A 109 -6.04 4.78 -5.75
CA GLY A 109 -6.37 4.63 -7.16
C GLY A 109 -6.88 3.24 -7.53
N HIS A 110 -7.43 2.52 -6.56
CA HIS A 110 -7.93 1.16 -6.76
C HIS A 110 -9.27 1.17 -7.51
N ARG A 111 -9.62 0.01 -8.06
CA ARG A 111 -10.89 -0.17 -8.79
C ARG A 111 -12.09 0.16 -7.92
N LEU A 112 -12.02 -0.20 -6.63
CA LEU A 112 -13.03 0.15 -5.63
C LEU A 112 -12.41 1.05 -4.58
N PRO A 113 -13.12 2.06 -4.05
CA PRO A 113 -12.65 2.79 -2.88
C PRO A 113 -12.47 1.84 -1.70
N LEU A 114 -11.33 1.93 -1.02
CA LEU A 114 -11.00 1.04 0.09
C LEU A 114 -10.82 1.83 1.38
N LYS A 115 -11.42 1.31 2.46
CA LYS A 115 -11.08 1.78 3.80
C LYS A 115 -9.59 1.47 4.03
N THR A 116 -8.84 2.44 4.55
CA THR A 116 -7.38 2.36 4.66
C THR A 116 -6.92 2.69 6.07
N LEU A 117 -6.02 1.87 6.61
CA LEU A 117 -5.30 2.11 7.85
C LEU A 117 -3.83 2.29 7.55
N VAL A 118 -3.19 3.21 8.26
CA VAL A 118 -1.75 3.49 8.12
C VAL A 118 -1.09 3.39 9.49
N ASP A 119 0.03 2.65 9.57
CA ASP A 119 0.79 2.56 10.82
C ASP A 119 1.44 3.91 11.14
N PRO A 120 1.51 4.30 12.43
CA PRO A 120 2.13 5.57 12.83
C PRO A 120 3.58 5.73 12.34
N ALA A 121 4.33 4.66 12.19
CA ALA A 121 5.72 4.73 11.71
C ALA A 121 5.79 5.34 10.29
N VAL A 122 4.76 5.15 9.48
CA VAL A 122 4.68 5.77 8.14
C VAL A 122 4.48 7.28 8.25
N THR A 123 3.62 7.71 9.17
CA THR A 123 3.30 9.14 9.34
C THR A 123 4.47 9.95 9.90
N ALA A 124 5.46 9.28 10.49
CA ALA A 124 6.67 9.93 11.01
C ALA A 124 7.69 10.22 9.91
N LEU A 125 7.48 9.73 8.69
CA LEU A 125 8.38 9.93 7.56
C LEU A 125 7.99 11.16 6.74
N ASP A 126 8.97 11.75 6.04
CA ASP A 126 8.69 12.83 5.09
C ASP A 126 8.31 12.25 3.73
N THR A 127 9.25 11.62 3.05
CA THR A 127 9.05 11.02 1.74
C THR A 127 8.94 9.52 1.87
N VAL A 128 7.97 8.95 1.17
CA VAL A 128 7.73 7.51 1.15
C VAL A 128 7.65 7.03 -0.30
N TYR A 129 7.94 5.75 -0.50
CA TYR A 129 7.94 5.10 -1.81
C TYR A 129 7.10 3.83 -1.72
N GLY A 130 6.13 3.72 -2.60
CA GLY A 130 5.21 2.57 -2.61
C GLY A 130 5.07 1.97 -4.00
N GLY A 131 4.14 1.05 -4.15
CA GLY A 131 3.85 0.44 -5.43
C GLY A 131 3.44 1.49 -6.46
N GLY A 132 3.96 1.37 -7.68
CA GLY A 132 3.78 2.36 -8.74
C GLY A 132 2.85 1.91 -9.86
N GLY A 133 2.07 0.85 -9.64
CA GLY A 133 1.12 0.37 -10.63
C GLY A 133 1.69 -0.61 -11.65
N ALA A 134 2.98 -0.89 -11.57
CA ALA A 134 3.68 -1.89 -12.40
C ALA A 134 4.82 -2.50 -11.58
N LEU A 135 5.27 -3.68 -11.97
CA LEU A 135 6.33 -4.39 -11.24
C LEU A 135 7.69 -3.69 -11.29
N ASP A 136 7.86 -2.79 -12.27
CA ASP A 136 9.09 -2.03 -12.48
C ASP A 136 8.89 -0.52 -12.26
N ALA A 137 7.94 -0.14 -11.44
CA ALA A 137 7.67 1.26 -11.12
C ALA A 137 7.41 1.43 -9.63
N MET A 138 7.83 2.57 -9.09
CA MET A 138 7.56 2.95 -7.71
C MET A 138 6.88 4.31 -7.68
N LEU A 139 6.05 4.53 -6.66
CA LEU A 139 5.38 5.79 -6.44
C LEU A 139 6.10 6.55 -5.33
N ARG A 140 6.49 7.81 -5.61
CA ARG A 140 7.10 8.70 -4.62
C ARG A 140 6.12 9.79 -4.23
N LEU A 141 5.91 9.98 -2.94
CA LEU A 141 5.06 11.03 -2.41
C LEU A 141 5.44 11.32 -0.96
N THR A 142 4.89 12.39 -0.40
CA THR A 142 5.06 12.65 1.03
C THR A 142 4.07 11.83 1.84
N ALA A 143 4.42 11.55 3.09
CA ALA A 143 3.50 10.88 4.01
C ALA A 143 2.23 11.73 4.24
N ALA A 144 2.37 13.05 4.28
CA ALA A 144 1.22 13.95 4.41
C ALA A 144 0.26 13.81 3.21
N GLU A 145 0.79 13.74 1.99
CA GLU A 145 -0.04 13.56 0.79
C GLU A 145 -0.71 12.19 0.77
N LEU A 146 0.01 11.15 1.22
CA LEU A 146 -0.56 9.81 1.37
C LEU A 146 -1.81 9.84 2.26
N LEU A 147 -1.71 10.48 3.41
CA LEU A 147 -2.85 10.59 4.34
C LEU A 147 -3.99 11.41 3.76
N ARG A 148 -3.67 12.50 3.06
CA ARG A 148 -4.69 13.35 2.44
C ARG A 148 -5.48 12.59 1.39
N VAL A 149 -4.80 11.87 0.52
CA VAL A 149 -5.43 11.17 -0.61
C VAL A 149 -6.23 9.95 -0.14
N THR A 150 -5.67 9.19 0.79
CA THR A 150 -6.32 7.95 1.25
C THR A 150 -7.41 8.20 2.28
N GLY A 151 -7.36 9.32 3.00
CA GLY A 151 -8.24 9.54 4.14
C GLY A 151 -8.04 8.50 5.24
N ALA A 152 -6.84 7.93 5.31
CA ALA A 152 -6.55 6.79 6.19
C ALA A 152 -6.66 7.15 7.66
N GLU A 153 -7.11 6.17 8.44
CA GLU A 153 -7.02 6.21 9.89
C GLU A 153 -5.64 5.70 10.30
N VAL A 154 -5.02 6.37 11.27
CA VAL A 154 -3.70 5.98 11.79
C VAL A 154 -3.91 5.02 12.96
N ALA A 155 -3.31 3.84 12.89
CA ALA A 155 -3.44 2.81 13.91
C ALA A 155 -2.15 1.99 14.00
N ALA A 156 -1.74 1.66 15.22
CA ALA A 156 -0.56 0.83 15.46
C ALA A 156 -0.89 -0.62 15.10
N ILE A 157 -0.40 -1.07 13.97
CA ILE A 157 -0.74 -2.36 13.38
C ILE A 157 0.48 -3.19 13.00
N ALA A 158 1.69 -2.63 13.11
CA ALA A 158 2.92 -3.36 12.80
C ALA A 158 3.42 -4.14 14.01
N GLU A 159 4.07 -5.29 13.74
CA GLU A 159 4.76 -6.05 14.78
C GLU A 159 5.86 -5.20 15.38
N GLN A 160 5.97 -5.24 16.69
CA GLN A 160 7.06 -4.60 17.41
C GLN A 160 8.31 -5.49 17.34
N GLU A 161 9.44 -4.90 17.07
CA GLU A 161 10.73 -5.58 17.11
C GLU A 161 11.29 -5.61 18.54
#